data_cab548686c3680a259aef99e7697294f
#
_entry.id   cab548686c3680a259aef99e7697294f
#
_cell.length_a   1.000
_cell.length_b   1.000
_cell.length_c   1.000
_cell.angle_alpha   90.00
_cell.angle_beta   90.00
_cell.angle_gamma   90.00
#
_symmetry.space_group_name_H-M   'P 1'
#
loop_
_entity.id
_entity.type
_entity.pdbx_description
1 polymer ?
#
loop_
_entity_poly.entity_id
_entity_poly.type
_entity_poly.pdbx_seq_one_letter_code
_entity_poly.pdbx_strand_id
1 'polypeptide(L)'
;NLANLAPMLDDARLGKASIQFRDVATGNVVLAKNPQLPLLPASSTKVLTVSAALLKLDLDDRITTRVVQSGSDIAVIKAAGDVWMTYETIKDLAEQIRKNLPGVKQVQIDTSAWTAPSFIESWGRENITEGFIAPMEPAMIYGARLNGARSGDVPRSNTPALDVAGAVA
;
A
#
# COMPACT_ATOMS: atom_id res chain seq x y z
N ASN A 1 21.17 29.44 8.43
CA ASN A 1 21.29 30.26 9.64
C ASN A 1 19.93 30.24 10.37
N LEU A 2 19.87 29.68 11.59
CA LEU A 2 18.67 29.56 12.42
C LEU A 2 18.02 30.92 12.71
N ALA A 3 18.79 31.98 12.78
CA ALA A 3 18.27 33.35 12.97
C ALA A 3 17.28 33.78 11.86
N ASN A 4 17.42 33.25 10.65
CA ASN A 4 16.51 33.53 9.54
C ASN A 4 15.25 32.69 9.58
N LEU A 5 15.25 31.55 10.29
CA LEU A 5 14.10 30.67 10.40
C LEU A 5 13.14 31.08 11.53
N ALA A 6 13.67 31.64 12.62
CA ALA A 6 12.87 31.99 13.77
C ALA A 6 11.68 32.93 13.43
N PRO A 7 11.86 34.02 12.66
CA PRO A 7 10.73 34.87 12.26
C PRO A 7 9.69 34.17 11.36
N MET A 8 10.13 33.16 10.59
CA MET A 8 9.23 32.41 9.69
C MET A 8 8.27 31.51 10.46
N LEU A 9 8.59 31.13 11.69
CA LEU A 9 7.69 30.34 12.52
C LEU A 9 6.44 31.12 12.95
N ASP A 10 6.48 32.44 12.91
CA ASP A 10 5.35 33.28 13.30
C ASP A 10 4.49 33.72 12.10
N ASP A 11 4.80 33.22 10.92
CA ASP A 11 3.99 33.48 9.72
C ASP A 11 2.57 32.92 9.89
N ALA A 12 1.57 33.80 9.74
CA ALA A 12 0.15 33.45 9.92
C ALA A 12 -0.33 32.37 8.92
N ARG A 13 0.33 32.21 7.78
CA ARG A 13 0.03 31.19 6.77
C ARG A 13 0.27 29.76 7.27
N LEU A 14 1.07 29.57 8.31
CA LEU A 14 1.29 28.27 8.94
C LEU A 14 0.08 27.77 9.73
N GLY A 15 -0.86 28.64 10.08
CA GLY A 15 -2.02 28.28 10.89
C GLY A 15 -1.62 27.67 12.24
N LYS A 16 -2.27 26.54 12.60
CA LYS A 16 -1.88 25.76 13.78
C LYS A 16 -0.70 24.85 13.41
N ALA A 17 0.49 25.20 13.84
CA ALA A 17 1.71 24.47 13.56
C ALA A 17 2.41 24.00 14.84
N SER A 18 2.92 22.77 14.81
CA SER A 18 3.85 22.21 15.79
C SER A 18 5.16 21.93 15.07
N ILE A 19 6.22 22.62 15.45
CA ILE A 19 7.51 22.57 14.74
C ILE A 19 8.63 22.42 15.75
N GLN A 20 9.60 21.56 15.44
CA GLN A 20 10.81 21.40 16.22
C GLN A 20 12.01 21.13 15.30
N PHE A 21 13.06 21.89 15.48
CA PHE A 21 14.35 21.67 14.84
C PHE A 21 15.33 21.12 15.87
N ARG A 22 16.03 20.06 15.50
CA ARG A 22 17.07 19.46 16.33
C ARG A 22 18.41 19.47 15.59
N ASP A 23 19.45 19.71 16.33
CA ASP A 23 20.80 19.44 15.86
C ASP A 23 21.00 17.92 15.76
N VAL A 24 21.43 17.44 14.59
CA VAL A 24 21.52 16.00 14.31
C VAL A 24 22.65 15.35 15.10
N ALA A 25 23.75 16.08 15.34
CA ALA A 25 24.92 15.53 16.03
C ALA A 25 24.70 15.44 17.55
N THR A 26 24.03 16.43 18.13
CA THR A 26 23.86 16.53 19.58
C THR A 26 22.47 16.09 20.07
N GLY A 27 21.48 16.04 19.18
CA GLY A 27 20.08 15.80 19.53
C GLY A 27 19.39 16.98 20.20
N ASN A 28 20.09 18.10 20.41
CA ASN A 28 19.52 19.25 21.11
C ASN A 28 18.48 19.97 20.26
N VAL A 29 17.41 20.44 20.90
CA VAL A 29 16.44 21.32 20.27
C VAL A 29 17.06 22.69 20.09
N VAL A 30 17.16 23.16 18.84
CA VAL A 30 17.74 24.44 18.50
C VAL A 30 16.70 25.52 18.18
N LEU A 31 15.49 25.11 17.82
CA LEU A 31 14.36 25.99 17.56
C LEU A 31 13.06 25.18 17.68
N ALA A 32 12.01 25.78 18.27
CA ALA A 32 10.71 25.12 18.35
C ALA A 32 9.57 26.13 18.40
N LYS A 33 8.43 25.74 17.86
CA LYS A 33 7.12 26.41 18.03
C LYS A 33 6.07 25.35 18.39
N ASN A 34 5.41 25.52 19.53
CA ASN A 34 4.35 24.65 20.02
C ASN A 34 4.69 23.14 19.92
N PRO A 35 5.87 22.68 20.37
CA PRO A 35 6.32 21.31 20.12
C PRO A 35 5.47 20.22 20.79
N GLN A 36 4.62 20.61 21.75
CA GLN A 36 3.68 19.72 22.46
C GLN A 36 2.23 19.85 21.95
N LEU A 37 1.99 20.67 20.93
CA LEU A 37 0.64 20.79 20.37
C LEU A 37 0.28 19.50 19.60
N PRO A 38 -0.76 18.76 20.01
CA PRO A 38 -1.19 17.59 19.30
C PRO A 38 -1.90 17.99 18.01
N LEU A 39 -1.43 17.41 16.91
CA LEU A 39 -2.01 17.59 15.58
C LEU A 39 -2.21 16.22 14.94
N LEU A 40 -3.18 16.13 14.03
CA LEU A 40 -3.39 14.91 13.25
C LEU A 40 -2.20 14.72 12.28
N PRO A 41 -1.53 13.56 12.35
CA PRO A 41 -0.29 13.33 11.60
C PRO A 41 -0.51 13.08 10.11
N ALA A 42 -1.73 12.81 9.67
CA ALA A 42 -2.04 12.39 8.30
C ALA A 42 -1.05 11.31 7.81
N SER A 43 -0.56 11.43 6.59
CA SER A 43 0.38 10.46 6.00
C SER A 43 1.75 10.39 6.68
N SER A 44 2.10 11.31 7.57
CA SER A 44 3.34 11.18 8.35
C SER A 44 3.31 10.00 9.34
N THR A 45 2.12 9.46 9.67
CA THR A 45 1.97 8.20 10.40
C THR A 45 2.68 7.03 9.72
N LYS A 46 2.86 7.07 8.39
CA LYS A 46 3.58 6.03 7.64
C LYS A 46 5.02 5.85 8.10
N VAL A 47 5.63 6.88 8.68
CA VAL A 47 6.98 6.78 9.26
C VAL A 47 7.02 5.70 10.33
N LEU A 48 6.00 5.60 11.19
CA LEU A 48 5.93 4.57 12.24
C LEU A 48 5.80 3.17 11.63
N THR A 49 4.93 3.00 10.64
CA THR A 49 4.73 1.73 9.95
C THR A 49 6.00 1.26 9.23
N VAL A 50 6.64 2.16 8.49
CA VAL A 50 7.88 1.85 7.75
C VAL A 50 9.02 1.55 8.73
N SER A 51 9.14 2.31 9.83
CA SER A 51 10.15 2.04 10.87
C SER A 51 9.92 0.67 11.52
N ALA A 52 8.69 0.31 11.82
CA ALA A 52 8.36 -1.00 12.38
C ALA A 52 8.72 -2.14 11.40
N ALA A 53 8.43 -1.96 10.12
CA ALA A 53 8.80 -2.91 9.08
C ALA A 53 10.32 -3.09 9.00
N LEU A 54 11.08 -1.99 8.91
CA LEU A 54 12.54 -2.02 8.85
C LEU A 54 13.21 -2.63 10.09
N LEU A 55 12.56 -2.56 11.25
CA LEU A 55 13.08 -3.15 12.49
C LEU A 55 12.74 -4.65 12.63
N LYS A 56 11.79 -5.17 11.85
CA LYS A 56 11.25 -6.53 12.00
C LYS A 56 11.45 -7.43 10.80
N LEU A 57 11.50 -6.87 9.61
CA LEU A 57 11.67 -7.62 8.37
C LEU A 57 13.11 -7.52 7.91
N ASP A 58 13.58 -8.54 7.20
CA ASP A 58 14.84 -8.49 6.49
C ASP A 58 14.65 -7.74 5.15
N LEU A 59 15.67 -7.01 4.70
CA LEU A 59 15.64 -6.32 3.41
C LEU A 59 15.55 -7.32 2.23
N ASP A 60 15.97 -8.56 2.45
CA ASP A 60 15.91 -9.63 1.46
C ASP A 60 14.64 -10.48 1.53
N ASP A 61 13.74 -10.19 2.48
CA ASP A 61 12.44 -10.85 2.53
C ASP A 61 11.66 -10.67 1.22
N ARG A 62 11.04 -11.74 0.78
CA ARG A 62 10.25 -11.77 -0.45
C ARG A 62 8.85 -12.32 -0.18
N ILE A 63 7.84 -11.63 -0.70
CA ILE A 63 6.46 -12.11 -0.73
C ILE A 63 6.29 -12.95 -1.99
N THR A 64 6.06 -14.24 -1.84
CA THR A 64 5.98 -15.17 -2.96
C THR A 64 4.53 -15.50 -3.28
N THR A 65 4.02 -15.03 -4.40
CA THR A 65 2.76 -15.49 -5.00
C THR A 65 3.00 -16.86 -5.65
N ARG A 66 2.16 -17.83 -5.34
CA ARG A 66 2.23 -19.18 -5.88
C ARG A 66 0.97 -19.53 -6.64
N VAL A 67 1.10 -20.41 -7.64
CA VAL A 67 -0.06 -21.00 -8.32
C VAL A 67 -0.04 -22.51 -8.06
N VAL A 68 -1.19 -23.04 -7.71
CA VAL A 68 -1.40 -24.47 -7.55
C VAL A 68 -2.52 -24.93 -8.48
N GLN A 69 -2.41 -26.14 -9.00
CA GLN A 69 -3.49 -26.74 -9.78
C GLN A 69 -4.52 -27.39 -8.85
N SER A 70 -5.79 -27.17 -9.12
CA SER A 70 -6.91 -27.83 -8.46
C SER A 70 -7.74 -28.59 -9.50
N GLY A 71 -7.83 -29.91 -9.34
CA GLY A 71 -8.38 -30.75 -10.39
C GLY A 71 -7.54 -30.73 -11.68
N SER A 72 -8.22 -30.87 -12.83
CA SER A 72 -7.54 -30.91 -14.15
C SER A 72 -7.50 -29.57 -14.86
N ASP A 73 -8.34 -28.61 -14.47
CA ASP A 73 -8.65 -27.43 -15.29
C ASP A 73 -8.70 -26.11 -14.51
N ILE A 74 -8.35 -26.10 -13.22
CA ILE A 74 -8.35 -24.89 -12.39
C ILE A 74 -6.92 -24.54 -11.94
N ALA A 75 -6.50 -23.30 -12.17
CA ALA A 75 -5.34 -22.69 -11.54
C ALA A 75 -5.78 -21.83 -10.36
N VAL A 76 -5.23 -22.06 -9.18
CA VAL A 76 -5.53 -21.27 -7.98
C VAL A 76 -4.30 -20.43 -7.64
N ILE A 77 -4.44 -19.11 -7.72
CA ILE A 77 -3.42 -18.14 -7.29
C ILE A 77 -3.49 -18.05 -5.77
N LYS A 78 -2.44 -18.47 -5.07
CA LYS A 78 -2.28 -18.29 -3.62
C LYS A 78 -1.70 -16.90 -3.35
N ALA A 79 -2.57 -15.94 -3.09
CA ALA A 79 -2.18 -14.57 -2.79
C ALA A 79 -1.46 -14.49 -1.43
N ALA A 80 -0.31 -13.83 -1.40
CA ALA A 80 0.55 -13.80 -0.21
C ALA A 80 0.76 -12.39 0.38
N GLY A 81 0.29 -11.33 -0.31
CA GLY A 81 0.41 -9.95 0.17
C GLY A 81 1.05 -8.99 -0.83
N ASP A 82 1.17 -9.35 -2.10
CA ASP A 82 1.65 -8.43 -3.13
C ASP A 82 0.53 -7.45 -3.54
N VAL A 83 0.53 -6.29 -2.92
CA VAL A 83 -0.44 -5.21 -3.19
C VAL A 83 0.02 -4.27 -4.31
N TRP A 84 1.16 -4.57 -4.95
CA TRP A 84 1.74 -3.74 -6.01
C TRP A 84 2.11 -4.55 -7.25
N MET A 85 1.31 -5.57 -7.58
CA MET A 85 1.48 -6.33 -8.81
C MET A 85 1.39 -5.41 -10.02
N THR A 86 2.35 -5.53 -10.93
CA THR A 86 2.37 -4.75 -12.18
C THR A 86 1.70 -5.53 -13.31
N TYR A 87 1.35 -4.86 -14.41
CA TYR A 87 0.83 -5.57 -15.60
C TYR A 87 1.86 -6.53 -16.18
N GLU A 88 3.13 -6.20 -16.07
CA GLU A 88 4.23 -7.07 -16.48
C GLU A 88 4.27 -8.36 -15.63
N THR A 89 4.11 -8.22 -14.31
CA THR A 89 4.02 -9.36 -13.39
C THR A 89 2.79 -10.22 -13.66
N ILE A 90 1.63 -9.60 -13.93
CA ILE A 90 0.39 -10.31 -14.28
C ILE A 90 0.56 -11.10 -15.58
N LYS A 91 1.16 -10.48 -16.60
CA LYS A 91 1.44 -11.15 -17.87
C LYS A 91 2.38 -12.33 -17.70
N ASP A 92 3.46 -12.16 -16.96
CA ASP A 92 4.42 -13.22 -16.67
C ASP A 92 3.75 -14.39 -15.93
N LEU A 93 2.89 -14.08 -14.94
CA LEU A 93 2.11 -15.07 -14.21
C LEU A 93 1.18 -15.88 -15.14
N ALA A 94 0.46 -15.20 -16.02
CA ALA A 94 -0.42 -15.83 -17.02
C ALA A 94 0.37 -16.72 -17.98
N GLU A 95 1.54 -16.27 -18.46
CA GLU A 95 2.42 -17.04 -19.33
C GLU A 95 2.95 -18.30 -18.62
N GLN A 96 3.34 -18.20 -17.35
CA GLN A 96 3.77 -19.34 -16.55
C GLN A 96 2.64 -20.36 -16.35
N ILE A 97 1.41 -19.91 -16.07
CA ILE A 97 0.23 -20.77 -15.95
C ILE A 97 0.00 -21.51 -17.27
N ARG A 98 -0.06 -20.79 -18.38
CA ARG A 98 -0.28 -21.40 -19.70
C ARG A 98 0.79 -22.44 -20.07
N LYS A 99 2.05 -22.17 -19.72
CA LYS A 99 3.16 -23.06 -20.00
C LYS A 99 3.14 -24.33 -19.16
N ASN A 100 2.88 -24.19 -17.86
CA ASN A 100 3.04 -25.27 -16.89
C ASN A 100 1.73 -26.04 -16.62
N LEU A 101 0.58 -25.41 -16.92
CA LEU A 101 -0.76 -25.96 -16.69
C LEU A 101 -1.63 -25.82 -17.97
N PRO A 102 -1.26 -26.46 -19.08
CA PRO A 102 -1.89 -26.23 -20.39
C PRO A 102 -3.37 -26.65 -20.47
N GLY A 103 -3.87 -27.42 -19.49
CA GLY A 103 -5.28 -27.84 -19.40
C GLY A 103 -6.18 -26.89 -18.63
N VAL A 104 -5.64 -25.78 -18.10
CA VAL A 104 -6.41 -24.84 -17.28
C VAL A 104 -7.44 -24.10 -18.12
N LYS A 105 -8.67 -24.01 -17.60
CA LYS A 105 -9.81 -23.30 -18.18
C LYS A 105 -10.34 -22.22 -17.24
N GLN A 106 -9.94 -22.25 -15.97
CA GLN A 106 -10.41 -21.33 -14.94
C GLN A 106 -9.25 -20.88 -14.06
N VAL A 107 -9.21 -19.59 -13.74
CA VAL A 107 -8.32 -19.01 -12.74
C VAL A 107 -9.13 -18.63 -11.52
N GLN A 108 -8.68 -19.06 -10.36
CA GLN A 108 -9.24 -18.68 -9.06
C GLN A 108 -8.15 -18.02 -8.22
N ILE A 109 -8.57 -17.25 -7.19
CA ILE A 109 -7.64 -16.65 -6.25
C ILE A 109 -8.01 -17.02 -4.82
N ASP A 110 -7.01 -17.41 -4.05
CA ASP A 110 -7.13 -17.71 -2.63
C ASP A 110 -6.52 -16.56 -1.83
N THR A 111 -7.36 -15.87 -1.08
CA THR A 111 -7.02 -14.73 -0.24
C THR A 111 -6.87 -15.08 1.24
N SER A 112 -6.92 -16.37 1.60
CA SER A 112 -6.93 -16.85 2.99
C SER A 112 -5.67 -16.51 3.79
N ALA A 113 -4.61 -16.02 3.16
CA ALA A 113 -3.42 -15.53 3.85
C ALA A 113 -3.70 -14.35 4.79
N TRP A 114 -4.75 -13.56 4.49
CA TRP A 114 -5.20 -12.47 5.35
C TRP A 114 -6.61 -12.76 5.84
N THR A 115 -6.77 -12.79 7.17
CA THR A 115 -8.04 -13.15 7.83
C THR A 115 -8.79 -11.95 8.40
N ALA A 116 -8.15 -10.78 8.45
CA ALA A 116 -8.82 -9.55 8.86
C ALA A 116 -9.81 -9.07 7.78
N PRO A 117 -10.86 -8.31 8.17
CA PRO A 117 -11.74 -7.67 7.20
C PRO A 117 -10.93 -6.82 6.21
N SER A 118 -11.23 -6.95 4.92
CA SER A 118 -10.53 -6.18 3.88
C SER A 118 -10.85 -4.69 3.92
N PHE A 119 -11.96 -4.31 4.55
CA PHE A 119 -12.40 -2.93 4.68
C PHE A 119 -12.97 -2.65 6.07
N ILE A 120 -12.67 -1.48 6.62
CA ILE A 120 -13.22 -0.99 7.88
C ILE A 120 -14.19 0.15 7.53
N GLU A 121 -15.46 0.03 7.90
CA GLU A 121 -16.52 0.96 7.47
C GLU A 121 -16.25 2.43 7.89
N SER A 122 -15.55 2.65 9.01
CA SER A 122 -15.16 4.00 9.43
C SER A 122 -14.13 4.68 8.49
N TRP A 123 -13.57 3.96 7.52
CA TRP A 123 -12.73 4.59 6.50
C TRP A 123 -13.52 5.39 5.47
N GLY A 124 -14.86 5.17 5.37
CA GLY A 124 -15.74 5.80 4.39
C GLY A 124 -15.60 5.19 3.00
N ARG A 125 -16.69 4.61 2.48
CA ARG A 125 -16.66 3.94 1.16
C ARG A 125 -16.48 4.90 0.00
N GLU A 126 -16.86 6.16 0.16
CA GLU A 126 -16.62 7.25 -0.80
C GLU A 126 -15.14 7.40 -1.13
N ASN A 127 -14.25 7.15 -0.17
CA ASN A 127 -12.80 7.22 -0.35
C ASN A 127 -12.25 6.18 -1.34
N ILE A 128 -13.00 5.10 -1.63
CA ILE A 128 -12.66 4.14 -2.69
C ILE A 128 -12.81 4.80 -4.05
N THR A 129 -13.93 5.47 -4.28
CA THR A 129 -14.22 6.18 -5.52
C THR A 129 -13.33 7.42 -5.70
N GLU A 130 -13.01 8.10 -4.60
CA GLU A 130 -12.08 9.24 -4.60
C GLU A 130 -10.61 8.81 -4.77
N GLY A 131 -10.31 7.53 -4.62
CA GLY A 131 -8.99 6.97 -4.90
C GLY A 131 -8.00 6.99 -3.74
N PHE A 132 -8.45 7.30 -2.52
CA PHE A 132 -7.58 7.38 -1.35
C PHE A 132 -7.32 6.03 -0.71
N ILE A 133 -8.29 5.12 -0.74
CA ILE A 133 -8.18 3.77 -0.17
C ILE A 133 -8.77 2.72 -1.12
N ALA A 134 -8.47 1.46 -0.84
CA ALA A 134 -9.12 0.30 -1.43
C ALA A 134 -9.40 -0.74 -0.32
N PRO A 135 -10.30 -1.70 -0.54
CA PRO A 135 -10.29 -2.92 0.26
C PRO A 135 -8.90 -3.54 0.23
N MET A 136 -8.36 -3.86 1.41
CA MET A 136 -7.02 -4.42 1.55
C MET A 136 -7.08 -5.93 1.37
N GLU A 137 -6.61 -6.40 0.23
CA GLU A 137 -6.57 -7.82 -0.14
C GLU A 137 -5.14 -8.24 -0.47
N PRO A 138 -4.78 -9.52 -0.30
CA PRO A 138 -3.38 -9.97 -0.41
C PRO A 138 -2.84 -10.06 -1.84
N ALA A 139 -3.60 -9.58 -2.83
CA ALA A 139 -3.16 -9.38 -4.20
C ALA A 139 -3.90 -8.19 -4.81
N MET A 140 -3.17 -7.23 -5.36
CA MET A 140 -3.74 -6.00 -5.92
C MET A 140 -2.87 -5.50 -7.09
N ILE A 141 -3.49 -5.07 -8.18
CA ILE A 141 -2.79 -4.43 -9.30
C ILE A 141 -2.62 -2.94 -8.98
N TYR A 142 -1.38 -2.46 -8.86
CA TYR A 142 -1.04 -1.07 -8.53
C TYR A 142 -1.86 -0.48 -7.37
N GLY A 143 -2.03 -1.24 -6.27
CA GLY A 143 -2.84 -0.82 -5.13
C GLY A 143 -4.32 -0.65 -5.49
N ALA A 144 -4.85 -1.54 -6.33
CA ALA A 144 -6.25 -1.59 -6.80
C ALA A 144 -6.69 -0.39 -7.65
N ARG A 145 -5.77 0.32 -8.31
CA ARG A 145 -6.12 1.43 -9.22
C ARG A 145 -6.87 0.92 -10.45
N LEU A 146 -7.95 1.61 -10.78
CA LEU A 146 -8.74 1.30 -11.97
C LEU A 146 -8.20 2.00 -13.23
N ASN A 147 -8.76 1.64 -14.39
CA ASN A 147 -8.51 2.27 -15.69
C ASN A 147 -7.03 2.27 -16.13
N GLY A 148 -6.26 1.27 -15.71
CA GLY A 148 -4.86 1.14 -16.07
C GLY A 148 -3.91 2.13 -15.39
N ALA A 149 -4.39 2.89 -14.40
CA ALA A 149 -3.58 3.87 -13.70
C ALA A 149 -2.52 3.19 -12.81
N ARG A 150 -1.29 3.69 -12.93
CA ARG A 150 -0.13 3.20 -12.16
C ARG A 150 0.19 4.06 -10.93
N SER A 151 -0.39 5.25 -10.84
CA SER A 151 -0.16 6.22 -9.76
C SER A 151 -1.33 7.19 -9.64
N GLY A 152 -1.29 8.08 -8.66
CA GLY A 152 -2.28 9.13 -8.43
C GLY A 152 -3.52 8.67 -7.68
N ASP A 153 -4.37 9.64 -7.36
CA ASP A 153 -5.64 9.45 -6.69
C ASP A 153 -6.71 9.26 -7.77
N VAL A 154 -6.89 8.01 -8.13
CA VAL A 154 -7.90 7.55 -9.10
C VAL A 154 -8.79 6.51 -8.42
N PRO A 155 -10.03 6.31 -8.89
CA PRO A 155 -10.93 5.30 -8.32
C PRO A 155 -10.24 3.95 -8.14
N ARG A 156 -10.57 3.30 -7.04
CA ARG A 156 -10.04 1.96 -6.70
C ARG A 156 -11.10 0.88 -6.92
N SER A 157 -10.63 -0.32 -7.13
CA SER A 157 -11.49 -1.50 -7.18
C SER A 157 -12.11 -1.81 -5.82
N ASN A 158 -13.34 -2.33 -5.85
CA ASN A 158 -13.98 -2.92 -4.67
C ASN A 158 -13.61 -4.41 -4.46
N THR A 159 -12.98 -5.03 -5.45
CA THR A 159 -12.64 -6.46 -5.48
C THR A 159 -11.22 -6.70 -6.01
N PRO A 160 -10.18 -6.13 -5.37
CA PRO A 160 -8.83 -6.10 -5.93
C PRO A 160 -8.26 -7.48 -6.30
N ALA A 161 -8.47 -8.48 -5.46
CA ALA A 161 -7.96 -9.82 -5.72
C ALA A 161 -8.67 -10.50 -6.90
N LEU A 162 -9.98 -10.29 -7.04
CA LEU A 162 -10.71 -10.79 -8.20
C LEU A 162 -10.24 -10.14 -9.50
N ASP A 163 -9.86 -8.86 -9.45
CA ASP A 163 -9.28 -8.18 -10.61
C ASP A 163 -7.95 -8.83 -11.04
N VAL A 164 -7.13 -9.24 -10.07
CA VAL A 164 -5.90 -10.00 -10.35
C VAL A 164 -6.23 -11.32 -11.04
N ALA A 165 -7.19 -12.10 -10.52
CA ALA A 165 -7.58 -13.36 -11.13
C ALA A 165 -8.14 -13.17 -12.54
N GLY A 166 -8.98 -12.15 -12.74
CA GLY A 166 -9.55 -11.80 -14.05
C GLY A 166 -8.50 -11.30 -15.06
N ALA A 167 -7.46 -10.62 -14.59
CA ALA A 167 -6.38 -10.14 -15.46
C ALA A 167 -5.40 -11.24 -15.87
N VAL A 168 -5.34 -12.34 -15.10
CA VAL A 168 -4.51 -13.52 -15.39
C VAL A 168 -5.24 -14.50 -16.32
N ALA A 169 -6.58 -14.57 -16.24
CA ALA A 169 -7.43 -15.48 -17.02
C ALA A 169 -7.47 -15.11 -18.50
#